data_087991e2236b40a9a2ac797b8e372762
#
_entry.id   087991e2236b40a9a2ac797b8e372762
#
_cell.length_a   1.000
_cell.length_b   1.000
_cell.length_c   1.000
_cell.angle_alpha   90.00
_cell.angle_beta   90.00
_cell.angle_gamma   90.00
#
_symmetry.space_group_name_H-M   'P 1'
#
loop_
_entity.id
_entity.type
_entity.pdbx_description
1 polymer ?
#
loop_
_entity_poly.entity_id
_entity_poly.type
_entity_poly.pdbx_seq_one_letter_code
_entity_poly.pdbx_strand_id
1 'polypeptide(L)'
;MSYLLKEVVNAGTATKAKVLGRPVAGKTGTSNDWKDAWFIGFTPHLVTGMYVGYDQPRTMGRSGTGGSMALPIFVEYAKSAFQAHPPDDFEVPDGISFANVDQTSGHLVGSGGLRLPFYT
;
A
#
# COMPACT_ATOMS: atom_id res chain seq x y z
N MET A 1 5.40 7.56 -8.05
CA MET A 1 4.27 7.40 -7.09
C MET A 1 4.03 5.95 -6.69
N SER A 2 3.91 5.02 -7.66
CA SER A 2 3.68 3.59 -7.35
C SER A 2 4.72 3.00 -6.39
N TYR A 3 5.98 3.39 -6.53
CA TYR A 3 7.03 2.96 -5.61
C TYR A 3 6.76 3.40 -4.16
N LEU A 4 6.36 4.65 -3.95
CA LEU A 4 6.04 5.15 -2.62
C LEU A 4 4.83 4.42 -2.01
N LEU A 5 3.86 4.07 -2.83
CA LEU A 5 2.69 3.29 -2.41
C LEU A 5 3.03 1.81 -2.15
N LYS A 6 4.07 1.26 -2.80
CA LYS A 6 4.63 -0.05 -2.41
C LYS A 6 5.23 -0.02 -1.01
N GLU A 7 5.89 1.08 -0.63
CA GLU A 7 6.48 1.23 0.70
C GLU A 7 5.41 1.25 1.80
N VAL A 8 4.19 1.69 1.52
CA VAL A 8 3.06 1.57 2.45
C VAL A 8 2.79 0.10 2.80
N VAL A 9 2.92 -0.80 1.84
CA VAL A 9 2.80 -2.24 2.04
C VAL A 9 4.07 -2.83 2.67
N ASN A 10 5.25 -2.41 2.23
CA ASN A 10 6.51 -2.99 2.70
C ASN A 10 6.83 -2.61 4.15
N ALA A 11 6.58 -1.37 4.55
CA ALA A 11 6.99 -0.84 5.86
C ALA A 11 5.98 0.12 6.52
N GLY A 12 4.86 0.40 5.87
CA GLY A 12 3.86 1.37 6.33
C GLY A 12 2.63 0.73 6.99
N THR A 13 1.48 1.37 6.80
CA THR A 13 0.21 0.98 7.41
C THR A 13 -0.44 -0.27 6.81
N ALA A 14 0.07 -0.79 5.70
CA ALA A 14 -0.51 -1.92 4.96
C ALA A 14 0.38 -3.17 4.94
N THR A 15 1.23 -3.37 5.95
CA THR A 15 2.18 -4.50 6.00
C THR A 15 1.51 -5.88 6.01
N LYS A 16 0.25 -5.99 6.39
CA LYS A 16 -0.52 -7.24 6.31
C LYS A 16 -0.64 -7.77 4.86
N ALA A 17 -0.57 -6.88 3.86
CA ALA A 17 -0.61 -7.28 2.45
C ALA A 17 0.66 -7.97 1.96
N LYS A 18 1.74 -7.96 2.74
CA LYS A 18 3.00 -8.67 2.40
C LYS A 18 2.80 -10.19 2.27
N VAL A 19 1.77 -10.74 2.93
CA VAL A 19 1.45 -12.17 2.83
C VAL A 19 1.09 -12.60 1.40
N LEU A 20 0.71 -11.67 0.53
CA LEU A 20 0.41 -11.95 -0.88
C LEU A 20 1.65 -12.37 -1.68
N GLY A 21 2.87 -12.10 -1.19
CA GLY A 21 4.10 -12.58 -1.78
C GLY A 21 4.41 -12.02 -3.17
N ARG A 22 3.87 -10.86 -3.53
CA ARG A 22 4.08 -10.18 -4.81
C ARG A 22 4.13 -8.67 -4.63
N PRO A 23 4.65 -7.92 -5.64
CA PRO A 23 4.59 -6.46 -5.60
C PRO A 23 3.15 -5.96 -5.56
N VAL A 24 2.81 -5.25 -4.49
CA VAL A 24 1.50 -4.61 -4.29
C VAL A 24 1.76 -3.20 -3.78
N ALA A 25 1.06 -2.26 -4.37
CA ALA A 25 1.03 -0.88 -3.91
C ALA A 25 -0.36 -0.58 -3.34
N GLY A 26 -0.46 0.36 -2.41
CA GLY A 26 -1.77 0.71 -1.87
C GLY A 26 -1.71 1.74 -0.77
N LYS A 27 -2.90 2.13 -0.31
CA LYS A 27 -3.05 3.11 0.76
C LYS A 27 -4.31 2.83 1.57
N THR A 28 -4.16 2.92 2.88
CA THR A 28 -5.27 2.90 3.82
C THR A 28 -5.91 4.27 3.93
N GLY A 29 -7.20 4.31 4.17
CA GLY A 29 -7.93 5.53 4.48
C GLY A 29 -8.86 5.29 5.68
N THR A 30 -8.94 6.27 6.56
CA THR A 30 -9.81 6.24 7.74
C THR A 30 -10.41 7.62 7.91
N SER A 31 -11.74 7.71 7.96
CA SER A 31 -12.38 8.98 8.23
C SER A 31 -12.23 9.38 9.70
N ASN A 32 -12.45 10.67 9.99
CA ASN A 32 -12.59 11.13 11.35
C ASN A 32 -13.72 10.38 12.04
N ASP A 33 -13.59 10.10 13.34
CA ASP A 33 -14.56 9.34 14.13
C ASP A 33 -14.72 7.86 13.71
N TRP A 34 -13.79 7.33 12.89
CA TRP A 34 -13.79 5.90 12.49
C TRP A 34 -15.13 5.44 11.90
N LYS A 35 -15.73 6.25 11.04
CA LYS A 35 -17.01 5.90 10.36
C LYS A 35 -16.79 5.15 9.06
N ASP A 36 -15.69 5.43 8.37
CA ASP A 36 -15.36 4.86 7.07
C ASP A 36 -13.93 4.34 7.08
N ALA A 37 -13.77 3.08 6.73
CA ALA A 37 -12.48 2.43 6.57
C ALA A 37 -12.29 2.03 5.12
N TRP A 38 -11.18 2.45 4.52
CA TRP A 38 -10.84 2.20 3.14
C TRP A 38 -9.47 1.55 3.01
N PHE A 39 -9.35 0.70 2.02
CA PHE A 39 -8.07 0.31 1.44
C PHE A 39 -8.19 0.26 -0.08
N ILE A 40 -7.28 0.93 -0.77
CA ILE A 40 -7.15 0.79 -2.22
C ILE A 40 -5.78 0.18 -2.47
N GLY A 41 -5.78 -1.00 -3.10
CA GLY A 41 -4.57 -1.73 -3.44
C GLY A 41 -4.52 -2.05 -4.92
N PHE A 42 -3.32 -2.10 -5.48
CA PHE A 42 -3.15 -2.37 -6.90
C PHE A 42 -1.82 -3.04 -7.23
N THR A 43 -1.85 -3.76 -8.32
CA THR A 43 -0.69 -4.28 -9.04
C THR A 43 -0.65 -3.63 -10.43
N PRO A 44 0.34 -3.92 -11.29
CA PRO A 44 0.29 -3.46 -12.69
C PRO A 44 -0.94 -3.91 -13.46
N HIS A 45 -1.65 -4.94 -13.00
CA HIS A 45 -2.75 -5.59 -13.73
C HIS A 45 -4.13 -5.32 -13.15
N LEU A 46 -4.25 -4.99 -11.87
CA LEU A 46 -5.55 -4.90 -11.21
C LEU A 46 -5.55 -3.85 -10.10
N VAL A 47 -6.61 -3.05 -10.05
CA VAL A 47 -6.89 -2.11 -8.96
C VAL A 47 -8.15 -2.57 -8.22
N THR A 48 -8.08 -2.60 -6.89
CA THR A 48 -9.22 -2.98 -6.04
C THR A 48 -9.38 -2.00 -4.91
N GLY A 49 -10.59 -1.48 -4.73
CA GLY A 49 -10.98 -0.68 -3.57
C GLY A 49 -11.82 -1.52 -2.61
N MET A 50 -11.53 -1.42 -1.33
CA MET A 50 -12.28 -2.09 -0.26
C MET A 50 -12.78 -1.05 0.73
N TYR A 51 -14.07 -1.10 1.02
CA TYR A 51 -14.74 -0.17 1.93
C TYR A 51 -15.46 -0.95 3.02
N VAL A 52 -15.36 -0.46 4.24
CA VAL A 52 -16.11 -0.97 5.40
C VAL A 52 -16.74 0.21 6.13
N GLY A 53 -18.03 0.13 6.38
CA GLY A 53 -18.79 1.15 7.08
C GLY A 53 -20.24 0.71 7.30
N TYR A 54 -20.99 1.51 8.04
CA TYR A 54 -22.42 1.29 8.22
C TYR A 54 -23.23 2.10 7.20
N ASP A 55 -24.39 1.57 6.76
CA ASP A 55 -25.30 2.29 5.86
C ASP A 55 -25.75 3.64 6.43
N GLN A 56 -26.05 3.64 7.75
CA GLN A 56 -26.25 4.88 8.49
C GLN A 56 -24.91 5.20 9.18
N PRO A 57 -24.20 6.25 8.75
CA PRO A 57 -22.85 6.54 9.25
C PRO A 57 -22.80 6.64 10.77
N ARG A 58 -22.00 5.79 11.38
CA ARG A 58 -21.71 5.78 12.81
C ARG A 58 -20.31 5.24 13.05
N THR A 59 -19.73 5.55 14.18
CA THR A 59 -18.39 5.09 14.51
C THR A 59 -18.30 3.58 14.62
N MET A 60 -17.22 3.01 14.09
CA MET A 60 -16.83 1.62 14.28
C MET A 60 -15.88 1.44 15.48
N GLY A 61 -15.64 2.52 16.23
CA GLY A 61 -14.65 2.55 17.32
C GLY A 61 -13.22 2.73 16.81
N ARG A 62 -12.27 2.80 17.75
CA ARG A 62 -10.85 3.04 17.44
C ARG A 62 -10.23 1.96 16.55
N SER A 63 -10.81 0.75 16.51
CA SER A 63 -10.39 -0.34 15.63
C SER A 63 -10.91 -0.20 14.20
N GLY A 64 -11.78 0.79 13.92
CA GLY A 64 -12.39 1.02 12.62
C GLY A 64 -11.48 1.74 11.63
N THR A 65 -10.25 1.27 11.47
CA THR A 65 -9.28 1.86 10.53
C THR A 65 -9.20 1.07 9.25
N GLY A 66 -8.72 1.72 8.18
CA GLY A 66 -8.46 1.04 6.92
C GLY A 66 -7.53 -0.16 7.07
N GLY A 67 -6.49 -0.03 7.91
CA GLY A 67 -5.53 -1.11 8.15
C GLY A 67 -6.08 -2.27 8.98
N SER A 68 -7.04 -2.04 9.88
CA SER A 68 -7.62 -3.08 10.73
C SER A 68 -8.91 -3.71 10.19
N MET A 69 -9.67 -2.97 9.39
CA MET A 69 -10.99 -3.40 8.88
C MET A 69 -10.98 -3.71 7.38
N ALA A 70 -10.55 -2.78 6.54
CA ALA A 70 -10.61 -2.93 5.09
C ALA A 70 -9.47 -3.77 4.53
N LEU A 71 -8.26 -3.61 5.03
CA LEU A 71 -7.07 -4.31 4.53
C LEU A 71 -7.17 -5.85 4.67
N PRO A 72 -7.61 -6.43 5.80
CA PRO A 72 -7.76 -7.88 5.88
C PRO A 72 -8.73 -8.47 4.86
N ILE A 73 -9.83 -7.76 4.58
CA ILE A 73 -10.81 -8.17 3.56
C ILE A 73 -10.18 -8.09 2.16
N PHE A 74 -9.45 -7.01 1.88
CA PHE A 74 -8.69 -6.89 0.64
C PHE A 74 -7.71 -8.06 0.46
N VAL A 75 -6.96 -8.43 1.49
CA VAL A 75 -5.98 -9.52 1.43
C VAL A 75 -6.66 -10.85 1.09
N GLU A 76 -7.78 -11.17 1.72
CA GLU A 76 -8.52 -12.40 1.42
C GLU A 76 -9.05 -12.43 -0.02
N TYR A 77 -9.59 -11.33 -0.49
CA TYR A 77 -10.00 -11.19 -1.90
C TYR A 77 -8.82 -11.33 -2.85
N ALA A 78 -7.72 -10.65 -2.56
CA ALA A 78 -6.54 -10.60 -3.42
C ALA A 78 -5.84 -11.96 -3.57
N LYS A 79 -5.90 -12.82 -2.55
CA LYS A 79 -5.36 -14.19 -2.63
C LYS A 79 -5.90 -14.96 -3.84
N SER A 80 -7.18 -14.76 -4.17
CA SER A 80 -7.81 -15.38 -5.34
C SER A 80 -7.69 -14.53 -6.59
N ALA A 81 -8.00 -13.25 -6.49
CA ALA A 81 -8.07 -12.35 -7.64
C ALA A 81 -6.71 -12.15 -8.31
N PHE A 82 -5.63 -12.09 -7.54
CA PHE A 82 -4.29 -11.87 -8.09
C PHE A 82 -3.68 -13.11 -8.72
N GLN A 83 -4.20 -14.31 -8.44
CA GLN A 83 -3.73 -15.55 -9.08
C GLN A 83 -3.96 -15.56 -10.59
N ALA A 84 -4.97 -14.84 -11.08
CA ALA A 84 -5.26 -14.73 -12.50
C ALA A 84 -4.23 -13.88 -13.28
N HIS A 85 -3.34 -13.18 -12.57
CA HIS A 85 -2.38 -12.25 -13.15
C HIS A 85 -0.94 -12.60 -12.75
N PRO A 86 0.05 -12.38 -13.63
CA PRO A 86 1.45 -12.64 -13.29
C PRO A 86 1.92 -11.68 -12.18
N PRO A 87 2.87 -12.12 -11.32
CA PRO A 87 3.37 -11.30 -10.20
C PRO A 87 4.41 -10.25 -10.66
N ASP A 88 4.09 -9.51 -11.71
CA ASP A 88 4.97 -8.48 -12.24
C ASP A 88 5.11 -7.31 -11.28
N ASP A 89 6.28 -6.69 -11.29
CA ASP A 89 6.52 -5.43 -10.59
C ASP A 89 6.13 -4.24 -11.50
N PHE A 90 6.01 -3.07 -10.90
CA PHE A 90 5.71 -1.84 -11.61
C PHE A 90 6.88 -1.44 -12.50
N GLU A 91 6.57 -1.05 -13.72
CA GLU A 91 7.57 -0.56 -14.66
C GLU A 91 8.18 0.76 -14.16
N VAL A 92 9.50 0.87 -14.29
CA VAL A 92 10.22 2.10 -13.97
C VAL A 92 10.34 2.91 -15.24
N PRO A 93 9.71 4.11 -15.34
CA PRO A 93 9.80 4.92 -16.55
C PRO A 93 11.20 5.49 -16.76
N ASP A 94 11.50 5.82 -18.00
CA ASP A 94 12.74 6.51 -18.35
C ASP A 94 12.85 7.84 -17.58
N GLY A 95 14.06 8.21 -17.21
CA GLY A 95 14.31 9.43 -16.44
C GLY A 95 14.14 9.26 -14.94
N ILE A 96 13.92 8.04 -14.46
CA ILE A 96 13.88 7.71 -13.03
C ILE A 96 15.08 6.82 -12.67
N SER A 97 15.82 7.22 -11.66
CA SER A 97 16.85 6.39 -11.04
C SER A 97 16.60 6.26 -9.54
N PHE A 98 17.20 5.23 -8.94
CA PHE A 98 17.05 4.96 -7.51
C PHE A 98 18.33 5.30 -6.77
N ALA A 99 18.18 5.87 -5.59
CA ALA A 99 19.29 6.15 -4.68
C ALA A 99 18.90 5.79 -3.25
N ASN A 100 19.88 5.42 -2.45
CA ASN A 100 19.69 5.14 -1.04
C ASN A 100 19.80 6.44 -0.24
N VAL A 101 18.87 6.64 0.68
CA VAL A 101 18.75 7.86 1.48
C VAL A 101 18.68 7.48 2.95
N ASP A 102 19.43 8.15 3.79
CA ASP A 102 19.30 8.00 5.23
C ASP A 102 17.93 8.55 5.67
N GLN A 103 17.18 7.74 6.40
CA GLN A 103 15.79 8.06 6.76
C GLN A 103 15.68 9.25 7.73
N THR A 104 16.72 9.53 8.49
CA THR A 104 16.73 10.60 9.48
C THR A 104 17.20 11.93 8.88
N SER A 105 18.32 11.90 8.15
CA SER A 105 18.93 13.11 7.60
C SER A 105 18.48 13.47 6.19
N GLY A 106 17.97 12.49 5.42
CA GLY A 106 17.63 12.66 4.01
C GLY A 106 18.82 12.70 3.07
N HIS A 107 20.02 12.49 3.57
CA HIS A 107 21.24 12.53 2.75
C HIS A 107 21.42 11.21 1.97
N LEU A 108 22.08 11.31 0.82
CA LEU A 108 22.47 10.14 0.04
C LEU A 108 23.51 9.31 0.80
N VAL A 109 23.32 8.00 0.79
CA VAL A 109 24.25 7.04 1.39
C VAL A 109 24.62 5.95 0.39
N GLY A 110 25.83 5.41 0.52
CA GLY A 110 26.32 4.39 -0.42
C GLY A 110 25.69 3.01 -0.20
N SER A 111 25.23 2.73 1.01
CA SER A 111 24.58 1.46 1.38
C SER A 111 23.65 1.67 2.57
N GLY A 112 22.68 0.76 2.72
CA GLY A 112 21.65 0.91 3.77
C GLY A 112 20.68 2.02 3.44
N GLY A 113 19.93 2.49 4.45
CA GLY A 113 18.90 3.51 4.28
C GLY A 113 17.69 3.02 3.49
N LEU A 114 16.91 3.97 3.00
CA LEU A 114 15.72 3.72 2.19
C LEU A 114 16.04 3.99 0.72
N ARG A 115 15.73 3.03 -0.16
CA ARG A 115 15.91 3.19 -1.59
C ARG A 115 14.72 3.94 -2.18
N LEU A 116 14.98 5.14 -2.73
CA LEU A 116 13.94 6.02 -3.26
C LEU A 116 14.17 6.35 -4.74
N PRO A 117 13.08 6.61 -5.50
CA PRO A 117 13.18 7.07 -6.90
C PRO A 117 13.38 8.57 -6.99
N PHE A 118 14.24 8.99 -7.90
CA PHE A 118 14.53 10.38 -8.22
C PHE A 118 14.54 10.61 -9.74
N TYR A 119 14.21 11.82 -10.15
CA TYR A 119 14.44 12.24 -11.53
C TYR A 119 15.94 12.36 -11.83
N THR A 120 16.31 11.94 -12.99
CA THR A 120 17.69 12.06 -13.47
C THR A 120 17.82 13.01 -14.65
#